data_dea2d00e793f29e15bd621abadbe03f3
#
_entry.id   dea2d00e793f29e15bd621abadbe03f3
#
_cell.length_a   1.000
_cell.length_b   1.000
_cell.length_c   1.000
_cell.angle_alpha   90.00
_cell.angle_beta   90.00
_cell.angle_gamma   90.00
#
_symmetry.space_group_name_H-M   'P 1'
#
loop_
_entity.id
_entity.type
_entity.pdbx_description
1 polymer ?
#
loop_
_entity_poly.entity_id
_entity_poly.type
_entity_poly.pdbx_seq_one_letter_code
_entity_poly.pdbx_strand_id
1 'polypeptide(L)'
;AASDVYKRQTMMAAGLFLLAFLPEHPTDFDIIWRLVLCGAGFGLFQSPNNSILIASAPPERSGSASGMLATARLAGQTTGAALMALLFHVVPENSTHTALLLAGGFAVAGAAVSLARIRLPLPEGLKRIKNEK
;
A
#
# COMPACT_ATOMS: atom_id res chain seq x y z
N ALA A 1 -4.30 16.21 -6.83
CA ALA A 1 -4.79 15.13 -5.94
C ALA A 1 -4.34 13.74 -6.39
N ALA A 2 -4.54 13.36 -7.67
CA ALA A 2 -4.12 12.04 -8.17
C ALA A 2 -2.60 11.87 -8.21
N SER A 3 -1.86 12.93 -8.53
CA SER A 3 -0.38 12.94 -8.54
C SER A 3 0.23 12.74 -7.16
N ASP A 4 -0.48 13.04 -6.08
CA ASP A 4 0.03 12.92 -4.73
C ASP A 4 -0.09 11.50 -4.16
N VAL A 5 -1.05 10.72 -4.62
CA VAL A 5 -1.27 9.32 -4.19
C VAL A 5 -0.12 8.43 -4.65
N TYR A 6 0.27 8.50 -5.92
CA TYR A 6 1.37 7.68 -6.42
C TYR A 6 2.73 8.14 -5.90
N LYS A 7 2.95 9.44 -5.65
CA LYS A 7 4.18 9.93 -5.02
C LYS A 7 4.39 9.32 -3.63
N ARG A 8 3.34 9.27 -2.83
CA ARG A 8 3.36 8.68 -1.48
C ARG A 8 3.61 7.18 -1.52
N GLN A 9 2.99 6.47 -2.46
CA GLN A 9 3.19 5.04 -2.64
C GLN A 9 4.57 4.71 -3.21
N THR A 10 5.08 5.53 -4.12
CA THR A 10 6.46 5.42 -4.63
C THR A 10 7.48 5.62 -3.50
N MET A 11 7.22 6.55 -2.59
CA MET A 11 8.06 6.80 -1.41
C MET A 11 8.10 5.58 -0.48
N MET A 12 6.95 4.90 -0.28
CA MET A 12 6.89 3.65 0.49
C MET A 12 7.67 2.53 -0.21
N ALA A 13 7.47 2.36 -1.52
CA ALA A 13 8.19 1.35 -2.30
C ALA A 13 9.70 1.62 -2.29
N ALA A 14 10.13 2.86 -2.46
CA ALA A 14 11.53 3.25 -2.37
C ALA A 14 12.12 2.92 -0.99
N GLY A 15 11.39 3.19 0.10
CA GLY A 15 11.81 2.82 1.46
C GLY A 15 12.01 1.32 1.63
N LEU A 16 11.10 0.50 1.11
CA LEU A 16 11.21 -0.96 1.15
C LEU A 16 12.39 -1.50 0.34
N PHE A 17 12.62 -0.95 -0.86
CA PHE A 17 13.79 -1.33 -1.67
C PHE A 17 15.10 -0.89 -1.01
N LEU A 18 15.16 0.31 -0.43
CA LEU A 18 16.33 0.77 0.31
C LEU A 18 16.63 -0.11 1.53
N LEU A 19 15.60 -0.63 2.20
CA LEU A 19 15.77 -1.62 3.27
C LEU A 19 16.26 -2.97 2.73
N ALA A 20 15.79 -3.40 1.56
CA ALA A 20 16.24 -4.64 0.94
C ALA A 20 17.72 -4.62 0.55
N PHE A 21 18.25 -3.45 0.17
CA PHE A 21 19.64 -3.24 -0.20
C PHE A 21 20.51 -2.70 0.94
N LEU A 22 20.26 -3.15 2.17
CA LEU A 22 21.14 -2.86 3.30
C LEU A 22 22.54 -3.48 3.09
N PRO A 23 23.64 -2.78 3.46
CA PRO A 23 24.98 -3.36 3.47
C PRO A 23 25.08 -4.53 4.47
N GLU A 24 26.09 -5.37 4.32
CA GLU A 24 26.32 -6.54 5.19
C GLU A 24 26.48 -6.19 6.68
N HIS A 25 26.94 -4.98 6.97
CA HIS A 25 27.08 -4.43 8.32
C HIS A 25 26.36 -3.07 8.40
N PRO A 26 25.02 -3.06 8.50
CA PRO A 26 24.28 -1.81 8.58
C PRO A 26 24.49 -1.15 9.94
N THR A 27 24.68 0.17 9.96
CA THR A 27 24.61 0.94 11.20
C THR A 27 23.19 1.13 11.65
N ASP A 28 22.97 1.32 12.94
CA ASP A 28 21.62 1.58 13.49
C ASP A 28 20.97 2.78 12.80
N PHE A 29 21.75 3.81 12.47
CA PHE A 29 21.29 4.97 11.73
C PHE A 29 20.79 4.62 10.33
N ASP A 30 21.48 3.71 9.61
CA ASP A 30 21.07 3.25 8.27
C ASP A 30 19.72 2.55 8.29
N ILE A 31 19.44 1.80 9.33
CA ILE A 31 18.16 1.10 9.52
C ILE A 31 17.07 2.09 9.89
N ILE A 32 17.32 2.96 10.85
CA ILE A 32 16.34 3.88 11.41
C ILE A 32 15.80 4.84 10.34
N TRP A 33 16.67 5.53 9.59
CA TRP A 33 16.19 6.50 8.59
C TRP A 33 15.40 5.85 7.45
N ARG A 34 15.75 4.62 7.05
CA ARG A 34 15.03 3.86 6.04
C ARG A 34 13.66 3.40 6.54
N LEU A 35 13.58 2.95 7.80
CA LEU A 35 12.31 2.63 8.45
C LEU A 35 11.42 3.85 8.59
N VAL A 36 11.98 5.00 8.97
CA VAL A 36 11.23 6.27 9.04
C VAL A 36 10.69 6.66 7.67
N LEU A 37 11.49 6.54 6.62
CA LEU A 37 11.06 6.84 5.25
C LEU A 37 9.91 5.91 4.81
N CYS A 38 10.04 4.62 5.06
CA CYS A 38 9.01 3.62 4.75
C CYS A 38 7.72 3.89 5.53
N GLY A 39 7.83 4.13 6.84
CA GLY A 39 6.70 4.41 7.71
C GLY A 39 5.99 5.72 7.37
N ALA A 40 6.73 6.76 7.05
CA ALA A 40 6.18 8.04 6.60
C ALA A 40 5.43 7.88 5.26
N GLY A 41 6.03 7.17 4.29
CA GLY A 41 5.38 6.85 3.02
C GLY A 41 4.06 6.08 3.22
N PHE A 42 4.08 5.07 4.08
CA PHE A 42 2.91 4.28 4.42
C PHE A 42 1.82 5.11 5.10
N GLY A 43 2.18 5.90 6.12
CA GLY A 43 1.22 6.73 6.85
C GLY A 43 0.57 7.80 5.97
N LEU A 44 1.37 8.46 5.14
CA LEU A 44 0.90 9.47 4.20
C LEU A 44 0.01 8.88 3.08
N PHE A 45 0.24 7.64 2.70
CA PHE A 45 -0.58 6.93 1.70
C PHE A 45 -1.89 6.43 2.30
N GLN A 46 -1.85 5.83 3.48
CA GLN A 46 -2.97 5.10 4.06
C GLN A 46 -4.16 5.99 4.41
N SER A 47 -3.91 7.16 5.01
CA SER A 47 -4.95 8.06 5.47
C SER A 47 -5.85 8.57 4.33
N PRO A 48 -5.33 9.21 3.27
CA PRO A 48 -6.18 9.68 2.18
C PRO A 48 -6.79 8.55 1.36
N ASN A 49 -6.10 7.42 1.22
CA ASN A 49 -6.64 6.26 0.50
C ASN A 49 -7.88 5.69 1.20
N ASN A 50 -7.84 5.55 2.52
CA ASN A 50 -8.98 5.13 3.31
C ASN A 50 -10.16 6.11 3.20
N SER A 51 -9.88 7.41 3.28
CA SER A 51 -10.90 8.45 3.17
C SER A 51 -11.60 8.42 1.81
N ILE A 52 -10.85 8.24 0.72
CA ILE A 52 -11.39 8.15 -0.64
C ILE A 52 -12.27 6.91 -0.79
N LEU A 53 -11.83 5.76 -0.24
CA LEU A 53 -12.61 4.52 -0.30
C LEU A 53 -13.95 4.64 0.43
N ILE A 54 -13.94 5.22 1.62
CA ILE A 54 -15.17 5.44 2.40
C ILE A 54 -16.07 6.46 1.72
N ALA A 55 -15.51 7.56 1.22
CA ALA A 55 -16.25 8.60 0.52
C ALA A 55 -16.81 8.16 -0.84
N SER A 56 -16.32 7.07 -1.40
CA SER A 56 -16.85 6.47 -2.64
C SER A 56 -18.16 5.70 -2.42
N ALA A 57 -18.52 5.40 -1.16
CA ALA A 57 -19.77 4.76 -0.81
C ALA A 57 -20.88 5.81 -0.58
N PRO A 58 -22.16 5.48 -0.85
CA PRO A 58 -23.28 6.33 -0.45
C PRO A 58 -23.24 6.60 1.06
N PRO A 59 -23.65 7.80 1.52
CA PRO A 59 -23.61 8.17 2.94
C PRO A 59 -24.30 7.16 3.86
N GLU A 60 -25.43 6.58 3.39
CA GLU A 60 -26.20 5.57 4.14
C GLU A 60 -25.46 4.24 4.32
N ARG A 61 -24.42 3.99 3.52
CA ARG A 61 -23.60 2.77 3.52
C ARG A 61 -22.17 2.98 3.96
N SER A 62 -21.83 4.14 4.50
CA SER A 62 -20.48 4.47 4.94
C SER A 62 -19.95 3.52 6.02
N GLY A 63 -20.83 3.07 6.93
CA GLY A 63 -20.50 2.06 7.95
C GLY A 63 -20.14 0.70 7.33
N SER A 64 -20.92 0.25 6.33
CA SER A 64 -20.63 -0.99 5.60
C SER A 64 -19.30 -0.90 4.83
N ALA A 65 -19.03 0.23 4.18
CA ALA A 65 -17.78 0.48 3.46
C ALA A 65 -16.57 0.44 4.41
N SER A 66 -16.69 1.02 5.59
CA SER A 66 -15.65 0.98 6.64
C SER A 66 -15.39 -0.44 7.12
N GLY A 67 -16.45 -1.23 7.34
CA GLY A 67 -16.36 -2.64 7.72
C GLY A 67 -15.67 -3.48 6.65
N MET A 68 -16.03 -3.30 5.37
CA MET A 68 -15.35 -3.99 4.26
C MET A 68 -13.87 -3.63 4.17
N LEU A 69 -13.53 -2.35 4.36
CA LEU A 69 -12.14 -1.89 4.35
C LEU A 69 -11.35 -2.53 5.49
N ALA A 70 -11.91 -2.60 6.70
CA ALA A 70 -11.30 -3.24 7.85
C ALA A 70 -11.07 -4.74 7.60
N THR A 71 -12.06 -5.45 7.06
CA THR A 71 -11.97 -6.88 6.71
C THR A 71 -10.90 -7.12 5.66
N ALA A 72 -10.88 -6.33 4.59
CA ALA A 72 -9.87 -6.44 3.54
C ALA A 72 -8.46 -6.20 4.09
N ARG A 73 -8.30 -5.24 5.01
CA ARG A 73 -7.02 -4.98 5.69
C ARG A 73 -6.58 -6.17 6.52
N LEU A 74 -7.48 -6.72 7.34
CA LEU A 74 -7.18 -7.90 8.17
C LEU A 74 -6.80 -9.09 7.30
N ALA A 75 -7.54 -9.36 6.23
CA ALA A 75 -7.22 -10.42 5.28
C ALA A 75 -5.82 -10.23 4.65
N GLY A 76 -5.48 -8.99 4.28
CA GLY A 76 -4.14 -8.66 3.77
C GLY A 76 -3.04 -8.89 4.81
N GLN A 77 -3.27 -8.48 6.05
CA GLN A 77 -2.31 -8.67 7.14
C GLN A 77 -2.08 -10.15 7.46
N THR A 78 -3.15 -10.94 7.55
CA THR A 78 -3.04 -12.39 7.83
C THR A 78 -2.37 -13.13 6.68
N THR A 79 -2.71 -12.79 5.44
CA THR A 79 -2.05 -13.36 4.26
C THR A 79 -0.57 -12.98 4.22
N GLY A 80 -0.25 -11.73 4.50
CA GLY A 80 1.14 -11.26 4.58
C GLY A 80 1.94 -11.98 5.66
N ALA A 81 1.38 -12.15 6.85
CA ALA A 81 2.02 -12.90 7.94
C ALA A 81 2.24 -14.38 7.57
N ALA A 82 1.28 -15.02 6.92
CA ALA A 82 1.41 -16.40 6.46
C ALA A 82 2.49 -16.54 5.37
N LEU A 83 2.56 -15.61 4.42
CA LEU A 83 3.61 -15.57 3.41
C LEU A 83 4.99 -15.37 4.03
N MET A 84 5.11 -14.51 5.04
CA MET A 84 6.36 -14.31 5.77
C MET A 84 6.79 -15.59 6.50
N ALA A 85 5.86 -16.25 7.22
CA ALA A 85 6.15 -17.51 7.90
C ALA A 85 6.62 -18.60 6.92
N LEU A 86 5.96 -18.72 5.77
CA LEU A 86 6.37 -19.65 4.71
C LEU A 86 7.77 -19.30 4.18
N LEU A 87 8.04 -18.03 3.93
CA LEU A 87 9.32 -17.59 3.40
C LEU A 87 10.47 -17.88 4.35
N PHE A 88 10.29 -17.63 5.65
CA PHE A 88 11.28 -17.97 6.67
C PHE A 88 11.51 -19.47 6.79
N HIS A 89 10.51 -20.28 6.44
CA HIS A 89 10.64 -21.73 6.44
C HIS A 89 11.40 -22.26 5.20
N VAL A 90 11.12 -21.68 4.03
CA VAL A 90 11.64 -22.17 2.73
C VAL A 90 13.02 -21.61 2.40
N VAL A 91 13.30 -20.35 2.78
CA VAL A 91 14.54 -19.63 2.46
C VAL A 91 15.13 -19.02 3.74
N PRO A 92 15.65 -19.82 4.67
CA PRO A 92 16.07 -19.31 5.98
C PRO A 92 17.24 -18.34 5.91
N GLU A 93 18.21 -18.52 5.01
CA GLU A 93 19.43 -17.71 4.96
C GLU A 93 19.25 -16.28 4.43
N ASN A 94 18.28 -16.09 3.51
CA ASN A 94 18.01 -14.80 2.86
C ASN A 94 16.55 -14.35 3.00
N SER A 95 15.83 -14.86 3.99
CA SER A 95 14.40 -14.63 4.17
C SER A 95 14.04 -13.14 4.29
N THR A 96 14.79 -12.38 5.06
CA THR A 96 14.54 -10.95 5.28
C THR A 96 14.72 -10.14 3.99
N HIS A 97 15.80 -10.37 3.25
CA HIS A 97 16.06 -9.70 1.98
C HIS A 97 14.97 -10.02 0.95
N THR A 98 14.64 -11.30 0.80
CA THR A 98 13.59 -11.77 -0.12
C THR A 98 12.22 -11.22 0.28
N ALA A 99 11.91 -11.17 1.58
CA ALA A 99 10.68 -10.59 2.10
C ALA A 99 10.54 -9.10 1.77
N LEU A 100 11.61 -8.32 1.93
CA LEU A 100 11.63 -6.90 1.62
C LEU A 100 11.48 -6.64 0.11
N LEU A 101 12.11 -7.47 -0.73
CA LEU A 101 11.93 -7.39 -2.19
C LEU A 101 10.50 -7.72 -2.61
N LEU A 102 9.88 -8.75 -2.03
CA LEU A 102 8.48 -9.08 -2.28
C LEU A 102 7.55 -7.95 -1.82
N ALA A 103 7.76 -7.42 -0.62
CA ALA A 103 6.98 -6.30 -0.13
C ALA A 103 7.11 -5.05 -1.02
N GLY A 104 8.32 -4.75 -1.49
CA GLY A 104 8.57 -3.70 -2.47
C GLY A 104 7.86 -3.95 -3.80
N GLY A 105 7.88 -5.18 -4.29
CA GLY A 105 7.17 -5.61 -5.50
C GLY A 105 5.65 -5.42 -5.37
N PHE A 106 5.05 -5.84 -4.25
CA PHE A 106 3.63 -5.62 -3.96
C PHE A 106 3.28 -4.12 -3.87
N ALA A 107 4.16 -3.31 -3.27
CA ALA A 107 3.97 -1.86 -3.20
C ALA A 107 3.98 -1.23 -4.60
N VAL A 108 4.88 -1.64 -5.48
CA VAL A 108 4.93 -1.18 -6.89
C VAL A 108 3.70 -1.64 -7.66
N ALA A 109 3.28 -2.90 -7.49
CA ALA A 109 2.07 -3.41 -8.11
C ALA A 109 0.82 -2.63 -7.67
N GLY A 110 0.71 -2.33 -6.37
CA GLY A 110 -0.35 -1.47 -5.83
C GLY A 110 -0.31 -0.06 -6.42
N ALA A 111 0.88 0.53 -6.60
CA ALA A 111 1.04 1.83 -7.26
C ALA A 111 0.58 1.78 -8.73
N ALA A 112 0.95 0.72 -9.46
CA ALA A 112 0.56 0.53 -10.85
C ALA A 112 -0.97 0.39 -11.01
N VAL A 113 -1.61 -0.40 -10.15
CA VAL A 113 -3.08 -0.54 -10.12
C VAL A 113 -3.75 0.79 -9.78
N SER A 114 -3.20 1.53 -8.83
CA SER A 114 -3.70 2.86 -8.46
C SER A 114 -3.62 3.85 -9.63
N LEU A 115 -2.53 3.83 -10.39
CA LEU A 115 -2.36 4.64 -11.59
C LEU A 115 -3.32 4.23 -12.72
N ALA A 116 -3.49 2.93 -12.95
CA ALA A 116 -4.40 2.41 -13.95
C ALA A 116 -5.85 2.86 -13.66
N ARG A 117 -6.25 2.87 -12.38
CA ARG A 117 -7.56 3.33 -11.94
C ARG A 117 -7.83 4.81 -12.25
N ILE A 118 -6.80 5.65 -12.22
CA ILE A 118 -6.92 7.08 -12.55
C ILE A 118 -7.11 7.29 -14.07
N ARG A 119 -6.57 6.39 -14.89
CA ARG A 119 -6.66 6.47 -16.36
C ARG A 119 -7.94 5.87 -16.93
N LEU A 120 -8.67 5.07 -16.16
CA LEU A 120 -9.94 4.53 -16.60
C LEU A 120 -11.02 5.63 -16.51
N PRO A 121 -11.70 5.96 -17.61
CA PRO A 121 -12.81 6.92 -17.57
C PRO A 121 -13.92 6.38 -16.67
N LEU A 122 -14.50 7.27 -15.86
CA LEU A 122 -15.63 6.93 -15.00
C LEU A 122 -16.75 6.30 -15.87
N PRO A 123 -17.37 5.19 -15.44
CA PRO A 123 -18.50 4.62 -16.11
C PRO A 123 -19.56 5.69 -16.36
N GLU A 124 -20.15 5.72 -17.56
CA GLU A 124 -21.08 6.77 -18.00
C GLU A 124 -22.29 6.95 -17.07
N GLY A 125 -22.70 5.90 -16.35
CA GLY A 125 -23.75 5.96 -15.35
C GLY A 125 -23.46 6.90 -14.18
N LEU A 126 -22.21 7.04 -13.77
CA LEU A 126 -21.79 7.97 -12.70
C LEU A 126 -21.72 9.41 -13.17
N LYS A 127 -21.49 9.66 -14.46
CA LYS A 127 -21.50 11.00 -15.04
C LYS A 127 -22.91 11.59 -15.06
N ARG A 128 -23.95 10.78 -15.26
CA ARG A 128 -25.34 11.22 -15.24
C ARG A 128 -25.78 11.74 -13.88
N ILE A 129 -25.42 11.03 -12.80
CA ILE A 129 -25.80 11.40 -11.42
C ILE A 129 -25.17 12.74 -11.00
N LYS A 130 -23.99 13.07 -11.53
CA LYS A 130 -23.30 14.33 -11.22
C LYS A 130 -23.89 15.54 -11.93
N ASN A 131 -24.57 15.34 -13.05
CA ASN A 131 -25.18 16.43 -13.84
C ASN A 131 -26.64 16.71 -13.44
N GLU A 132 -27.25 15.85 -12.63
CA GLU A 132 -28.62 16.02 -12.15
C GLU A 132 -28.72 16.66 -10.74
N LYS A 133 -27.59 17.05 -10.14
CA LYS A 133 -27.50 17.84 -8.90
C LYS A 133 -26.95 19.22 -9.16
#